data_47a645cd11df6bd4c485ea67eac99291
#
_entry.id   47a645cd11df6bd4c485ea67eac99291
#
_cell.length_a   1.000
_cell.length_b   1.000
_cell.length_c   1.000
_cell.angle_alpha   90.00
_cell.angle_beta   90.00
_cell.angle_gamma   90.00
#
_symmetry.space_group_name_H-M   'P 1'
#
loop_
_entity.id
_entity.type
_entity.pdbx_description
1 polymer ?
#
loop_
_entity_poly.entity_id
_entity_poly.type
_entity_poly.pdbx_seq_one_letter_code
_entity_poly.pdbx_strand_id
1 'polypeptide(L)'
;TLRFPAGTSDKDRMSIILACYNSGIGHVNDARRLARVNGEDPNSWEVVARYLQLKAQPEYYENEVVKCGRFTGSRQTLAYVNDVIGRYDKYCRVAVR
;
A
#
# COMPACT_ATOMS: atom_id res chain seq x y z
N THR A 1 -9.87 -1.17 10.12
CA THR A 1 -8.80 -1.93 10.79
C THR A 1 -8.01 -2.75 9.78
N LEU A 2 -6.70 -2.65 9.82
CA LEU A 2 -5.83 -3.43 8.95
C LEU A 2 -5.62 -4.82 9.54
N ARG A 3 -5.87 -5.83 8.73
CA ARG A 3 -5.61 -7.21 9.10
C ARG A 3 -4.82 -7.90 7.99
N PHE A 4 -3.89 -8.74 8.39
CA PHE A 4 -3.04 -9.46 7.46
C PHE A 4 -3.02 -10.95 7.82
N PRO A 5 -3.08 -11.84 6.81
CA PRO A 5 -2.91 -13.28 7.05
C PRO A 5 -1.52 -13.57 7.63
N ALA A 6 -1.40 -14.70 8.33
CA ALA A 6 -0.16 -15.09 8.99
C ALA A 6 1.03 -15.21 8.02
N GLY A 7 0.76 -15.53 6.74
CA GLY A 7 1.82 -15.68 5.73
C GLY A 7 2.30 -14.37 5.10
N THR A 8 1.73 -13.22 5.50
CA THR A 8 2.14 -11.93 4.94
C THR A 8 3.56 -11.60 5.39
N SER A 9 4.44 -11.20 4.47
CA SER A 9 5.82 -10.86 4.82
C SER A 9 5.85 -9.60 5.70
N ASP A 10 6.86 -9.50 6.55
CA ASP A 10 7.04 -8.32 7.40
C ASP A 10 7.20 -7.06 6.56
N LYS A 11 7.91 -7.15 5.45
CA LYS A 11 8.15 -6.02 4.57
C LYS A 11 6.84 -5.52 3.94
N ASP A 12 6.00 -6.43 3.47
CA ASP A 12 4.70 -6.07 2.92
C ASP A 12 3.82 -5.41 3.96
N ARG A 13 3.72 -6.01 5.14
CA ARG A 13 2.92 -5.49 6.23
C ARG A 13 3.37 -4.10 6.64
N MET A 14 4.68 -3.91 6.85
CA MET A 14 5.23 -2.62 7.23
C MET A 14 4.99 -1.56 6.16
N SER A 15 5.20 -1.90 4.90
CA SER A 15 5.02 -0.97 3.79
C SER A 15 3.58 -0.49 3.70
N ILE A 16 2.63 -1.41 3.83
CA ILE A 16 1.21 -1.05 3.78
C ILE A 16 0.81 -0.17 4.98
N ILE A 17 1.31 -0.47 6.16
CA ILE A 17 1.06 0.35 7.35
C ILE A 17 1.65 1.76 7.17
N LEU A 18 2.87 1.86 6.63
CA LEU A 18 3.49 3.17 6.37
C LEU A 18 2.69 3.97 5.35
N ALA A 19 2.16 3.30 4.32
CA ALA A 19 1.30 3.96 3.35
C ALA A 19 0.05 4.54 4.02
N CYS A 20 -0.50 3.86 5.02
CA CYS A 20 -1.65 4.36 5.77
C CYS A 20 -1.32 5.65 6.52
N TYR A 21 -0.12 5.76 7.08
CA TYR A 21 0.31 7.00 7.74
C TYR A 21 0.40 8.17 6.77
N ASN A 22 0.88 7.91 5.56
CA ASN A 22 1.11 8.97 4.59
C ASN A 22 -0.15 9.36 3.81
N SER A 23 -0.91 8.36 3.35
CA SER A 23 -2.04 8.60 2.45
C SER A 23 -3.41 8.49 3.12
N GLY A 24 -3.47 7.91 4.31
CA GLY A 24 -4.72 7.61 4.99
C GLY A 24 -5.18 6.18 4.76
N ILE A 25 -5.73 5.58 5.83
CA ILE A 25 -6.18 4.18 5.79
C ILE A 25 -7.29 3.95 4.76
N GLY A 26 -8.12 4.97 4.52
CA GLY A 26 -9.23 4.85 3.56
C GLY A 26 -8.75 4.57 2.15
N HIS A 27 -7.74 5.31 1.69
CA HIS A 27 -7.18 5.10 0.34
C HIS A 27 -6.49 3.74 0.23
N VAL A 28 -5.76 3.33 1.26
CA VAL A 28 -5.10 2.03 1.28
C VAL A 28 -6.13 0.90 1.26
N ASN A 29 -7.19 1.01 2.02
CA ASN A 29 -8.26 0.00 2.00
C ASN A 29 -8.95 -0.06 0.65
N ASP A 30 -9.13 1.07 -0.01
CA ASP A 30 -9.66 1.10 -1.39
C ASP A 30 -8.75 0.33 -2.34
N ALA A 31 -7.44 0.57 -2.25
CA ALA A 31 -6.47 -0.12 -3.11
C ALA A 31 -6.51 -1.63 -2.87
N ARG A 32 -6.63 -2.05 -1.61
CA ARG A 32 -6.74 -3.47 -1.26
C ARG A 32 -8.04 -4.08 -1.79
N ARG A 33 -9.15 -3.35 -1.73
CA ARG A 33 -10.42 -3.83 -2.30
C ARG A 33 -10.35 -3.96 -3.82
N LEU A 34 -9.72 -2.99 -4.48
CA LEU A 34 -9.48 -3.06 -5.93
C LEU A 34 -8.64 -4.28 -6.30
N ALA A 35 -7.61 -4.56 -5.51
CA ALA A 35 -6.79 -5.75 -5.73
C ALA A 35 -7.64 -7.03 -5.65
N ARG A 36 -8.50 -7.13 -4.63
CA ARG A 36 -9.36 -8.32 -4.46
C ARG A 36 -10.30 -8.51 -5.64
N VAL A 37 -10.97 -7.46 -6.10
CA VAL A 37 -11.92 -7.60 -7.20
C VAL A 37 -11.23 -7.91 -8.53
N ASN A 38 -9.95 -7.66 -8.64
CA ASN A 38 -9.15 -7.97 -9.83
C ASN A 38 -8.35 -9.27 -9.67
N GLY A 39 -8.59 -10.03 -8.59
CA GLY A 39 -7.94 -11.32 -8.40
C GLY A 39 -6.47 -11.23 -7.99
N GLU A 40 -6.04 -10.11 -7.43
CA GLU A 40 -4.66 -9.92 -7.02
C GLU A 40 -4.53 -9.87 -5.50
N ASP A 41 -3.31 -10.05 -4.98
CA ASP A 41 -3.06 -10.18 -3.55
C ASP A 41 -3.16 -8.83 -2.83
N PRO A 42 -4.19 -8.63 -1.98
CA PRO A 42 -4.35 -7.37 -1.26
C PRO A 42 -3.33 -7.17 -0.14
N ASN A 43 -2.52 -8.18 0.13
CA ASN A 43 -1.50 -8.13 1.19
C ASN A 43 -0.08 -7.95 0.64
N SER A 44 0.06 -7.79 -0.68
CA SER A 44 1.33 -7.49 -1.32
C SER A 44 1.48 -5.98 -1.47
N TRP A 45 2.56 -5.41 -0.95
CA TRP A 45 2.80 -3.98 -1.10
C TRP A 45 2.93 -3.57 -2.56
N GLU A 46 3.58 -4.39 -3.38
CA GLU A 46 3.71 -4.10 -4.81
C GLU A 46 2.34 -3.93 -5.47
N VAL A 47 1.40 -4.82 -5.14
CA VAL A 47 0.03 -4.76 -5.67
C VAL A 47 -0.70 -3.54 -5.13
N VAL A 48 -0.65 -3.31 -3.83
CA VAL A 48 -1.33 -2.17 -3.20
C VAL A 48 -0.79 -0.85 -3.76
N ALA A 49 0.52 -0.74 -3.92
CA ALA A 49 1.16 0.47 -4.48
C ALA A 49 0.65 0.75 -5.90
N ARG A 50 0.50 -0.29 -6.70
CA ARG A 50 -0.01 -0.15 -8.07
C ARG A 50 -1.45 0.38 -8.07
N TYR A 51 -2.31 -0.16 -7.21
CA TYR A 51 -3.70 0.31 -7.16
C TYR A 51 -3.83 1.69 -6.54
N LEU A 52 -2.94 2.09 -5.64
CA LEU A 52 -2.91 3.48 -5.19
C LEU A 52 -2.64 4.44 -6.34
N GLN A 53 -1.73 4.08 -7.23
CA GLN A 53 -1.44 4.88 -8.43
C GLN A 53 -2.64 4.90 -9.39
N LEU A 54 -3.25 3.75 -9.62
CA LEU A 54 -4.37 3.61 -10.54
C LEU A 54 -5.61 4.38 -10.05
N LYS A 55 -5.73 4.63 -8.76
CA LYS A 55 -6.84 5.40 -8.19
C LYS A 55 -6.89 6.85 -8.67
N ALA A 56 -5.89 7.35 -9.36
CA ALA A 56 -5.96 8.65 -10.01
C ALA A 56 -6.86 8.65 -11.25
N GLN A 57 -7.14 7.48 -11.80
CA GLN A 57 -7.89 7.31 -13.05
C GLN A 57 -9.35 6.97 -12.79
N PRO A 58 -10.30 7.57 -13.57
CA PRO A 58 -11.73 7.35 -13.33
C PRO A 58 -12.16 5.89 -13.35
N GLU A 59 -11.59 5.07 -14.24
CA GLU A 59 -11.96 3.66 -14.32
C GLU A 59 -11.68 2.89 -13.02
N TYR A 60 -10.83 3.44 -12.16
CA TYR A 60 -10.52 2.84 -10.86
C TYR A 60 -11.20 3.57 -9.71
N TYR A 61 -11.13 4.90 -9.64
CA TYR A 61 -11.72 5.58 -8.48
C TYR A 61 -13.24 5.63 -8.53
N GLU A 62 -13.86 5.41 -9.69
CA GLU A 62 -15.31 5.31 -9.82
C GLU A 62 -15.83 3.90 -9.58
N ASN A 63 -14.95 2.92 -9.34
CA ASN A 63 -15.37 1.56 -9.03
C ASN A 63 -16.17 1.55 -7.73
N GLU A 64 -17.24 0.73 -7.69
CA GLU A 64 -18.16 0.70 -6.55
C GLU A 64 -17.51 0.31 -5.22
N VAL A 65 -16.35 -0.39 -5.25
CA VAL A 65 -15.66 -0.77 -4.03
C VAL A 65 -14.81 0.36 -3.45
N VAL A 66 -14.61 1.43 -4.20
CA VAL A 66 -13.83 2.59 -3.76
C VAL A 66 -14.70 3.51 -2.92
N LYS A 67 -14.30 3.75 -1.67
CA LYS A 67 -15.06 4.55 -0.72
C LYS A 67 -14.52 5.98 -0.55
N CYS A 68 -13.22 6.17 -0.78
CA CYS A 68 -12.55 7.44 -0.54
C CYS A 68 -12.24 8.22 -1.82
N GLY A 69 -12.70 7.72 -2.97
CA GLY A 69 -12.61 8.43 -4.23
C GLY A 69 -11.20 8.52 -4.80
N ARG A 70 -10.98 9.55 -5.59
CA ARG A 70 -9.73 9.76 -6.31
C ARG A 70 -8.54 9.98 -5.37
N PHE A 71 -7.41 9.39 -5.72
CA PHE A 71 -6.15 9.58 -5.00
C PHE A 71 -5.06 10.02 -5.97
N THR A 72 -4.48 11.18 -5.75
CA THR A 72 -3.42 11.73 -6.59
C THR A 72 -2.07 11.82 -5.90
N GLY A 73 -2.00 11.40 -4.63
CA GLY A 73 -0.78 11.49 -3.83
C GLY A 73 0.13 10.27 -3.88
N SER A 74 -0.08 9.33 -4.82
CA SER A 74 0.65 8.07 -4.83
C SER A 74 2.15 8.24 -4.95
N ARG A 75 2.61 9.20 -5.75
CA ARG A 75 4.05 9.45 -5.93
C ARG A 75 4.73 9.78 -4.60
N GLN A 76 4.12 10.64 -3.81
CA GLN A 76 4.63 11.02 -2.50
C GLN A 76 4.59 9.84 -1.54
N THR A 77 3.49 9.09 -1.54
CA THR A 77 3.31 7.93 -0.66
C THR A 77 4.34 6.84 -0.96
N LEU A 78 4.54 6.52 -2.22
CA LEU A 78 5.52 5.50 -2.61
C LEU A 78 6.94 5.94 -2.25
N ALA A 79 7.27 7.20 -2.47
CA ALA A 79 8.60 7.73 -2.10
C ALA A 79 8.83 7.63 -0.59
N TYR A 80 7.80 7.97 0.20
CA TYR A 80 7.87 7.87 1.66
C TYR A 80 8.12 6.45 2.12
N VAL A 81 7.33 5.49 1.61
CA VAL A 81 7.47 4.08 1.98
C VAL A 81 8.84 3.55 1.59
N ASN A 82 9.28 3.82 0.36
CA ASN A 82 10.58 3.37 -0.13
C ASN A 82 11.72 3.92 0.73
N ASP A 83 11.64 5.18 1.13
CA ASP A 83 12.66 5.80 1.97
C ASP A 83 12.74 5.13 3.34
N VAL A 84 11.60 4.94 4.00
CA VAL A 84 11.58 4.32 5.33
C VAL A 84 12.02 2.87 5.29
N ILE A 85 11.51 2.09 4.33
CA ILE A 85 11.87 0.69 4.20
C ILE A 85 13.35 0.53 3.84
N GLY A 86 13.88 1.40 2.99
CA GLY A 86 15.30 1.39 2.64
C GLY A 86 16.19 1.64 3.86
N ARG A 87 15.82 2.58 4.71
CA ARG A 87 16.54 2.84 5.96
C ARG A 87 16.46 1.67 6.92
N TYR A 88 15.30 1.06 7.02
CA TYR A 88 15.10 -0.11 7.87
C TYR A 88 15.97 -1.28 7.42
N ASP A 89 15.98 -1.58 6.13
CA ASP A 89 16.79 -2.66 5.56
C ASP A 89 18.29 -2.41 5.83
N LYS A 90 18.73 -1.17 5.65
CA LYS A 90 20.12 -0.78 5.92
C LYS A 90 20.47 -0.96 7.39
N TYR A 91 19.59 -0.54 8.28
CA TYR A 91 19.77 -0.69 9.73
C TYR A 91 19.89 -2.16 10.11
N CYS A 92 19.01 -3.00 9.60
CA CYS A 92 19.04 -4.45 9.90
C CYS A 92 20.33 -5.10 9.44
N ARG A 93 20.85 -4.72 8.27
CA ARG A 93 22.12 -5.26 7.78
C ARG A 93 23.30 -4.89 8.67
N VAL A 94 23.29 -3.69 9.21
CA VAL A 94 24.33 -3.22 10.13
C VAL A 94 24.20 -3.93 11.49
N ALA A 95 22.97 -4.08 11.97
CA ALA A 95 22.70 -4.61 13.31
C ALA A 95 23.03 -6.11 13.46
N VAL A 96 22.98 -6.89 12.39
CA VAL A 96 23.25 -8.34 12.44
C VAL A 96 24.71 -8.72 12.18
N ARG A 97 25.58 -7.76 12.09
CA ARG A 97 27.01 -8.02 11.89
C ARG A 97 27.71 -8.52 13.15
#